data_7d8b7b05902480517edd8eb49b52429f
#
_entry.id   7d8b7b05902480517edd8eb49b52429f
#
_cell.length_a   1.000
_cell.length_b   1.000
_cell.length_c   1.000
_cell.angle_alpha   90.00
_cell.angle_beta   90.00
_cell.angle_gamma   90.00
#
_symmetry.space_group_name_H-M   'P 1'
#
loop_
_entity.id
_entity.type
_entity.pdbx_description
1 polymer ?
#
loop_
_entity_poly.entity_id
_entity_poly.type
_entity_poly.pdbx_seq_one_letter_code
_entity_poly.pdbx_strand_id
1 'polypeptide(L)'
;MEHELALRLQEEGVNYLTQVEIPVTTADFYFPLESRPLIVFVDGRVHLETAQMMKDEELRTLLRKRGYRVLELNYTGYSDKRRDELCREIMSHIGK
;
A
#
# COMPACT_ATOMS: atom_id res chain seq x y z
N MET A 1 0.73 -8.77 9.32
CA MET A 1 -0.20 -8.48 8.18
C MET A 1 0.52 -8.43 6.83
N GLU A 2 1.62 -7.71 6.70
CA GLU A 2 2.30 -7.58 5.41
C GLU A 2 2.73 -8.91 4.80
N HIS A 3 3.30 -9.79 5.60
CA HIS A 3 3.72 -11.10 5.13
C HIS A 3 2.54 -11.95 4.61
N GLU A 4 1.48 -11.98 5.38
CA GLU A 4 0.28 -12.75 5.03
C GLU A 4 -0.42 -12.17 3.81
N LEU A 5 -0.44 -10.84 3.71
CA LEU A 5 -1.00 -10.15 2.55
C LEU A 5 -0.17 -10.43 1.30
N ALA A 6 1.16 -10.46 1.43
CA ALA A 6 2.05 -10.81 0.32
C ALA A 6 1.77 -12.21 -0.20
N LEU A 7 1.61 -13.18 0.70
CA LEU A 7 1.26 -14.55 0.30
C LEU A 7 -0.08 -14.60 -0.44
N ARG A 8 -1.05 -13.83 0.04
CA ARG A 8 -2.37 -13.79 -0.60
C ARG A 8 -2.30 -13.18 -2.01
N LEU A 9 -1.52 -12.13 -2.18
CA LEU A 9 -1.29 -11.53 -3.49
C LEU A 9 -0.58 -12.50 -4.43
N GLN A 10 0.37 -13.27 -3.90
CA GLN A 10 1.08 -14.28 -4.67
C GLN A 10 0.12 -15.37 -5.18
N GLU A 11 -0.83 -15.78 -4.35
CA GLU A 11 -1.87 -16.74 -4.74
C GLU A 11 -2.72 -16.20 -5.90
N GLU A 12 -2.94 -14.89 -5.93
CA GLU A 12 -3.71 -14.25 -7.00
C GLU A 12 -2.90 -14.06 -8.29
N GLY A 13 -1.61 -14.39 -8.29
CA GLY A 13 -0.77 -14.28 -9.46
C GLY A 13 -0.43 -12.86 -9.87
N VAL A 14 -0.42 -11.93 -8.93
CA VAL A 14 -0.16 -10.52 -9.19
C VAL A 14 1.34 -10.23 -9.11
N ASN A 15 1.85 -9.45 -10.07
CA ASN A 15 3.22 -8.96 -10.02
C ASN A 15 3.33 -7.83 -9.01
N TYR A 16 4.21 -8.01 -8.03
CA TYR A 16 4.45 -6.98 -7.03
C TYR A 16 5.89 -7.07 -6.53
N LEU A 17 6.37 -5.96 -5.99
CA LEU A 17 7.64 -5.88 -5.28
C LEU A 17 7.35 -5.42 -3.86
N THR A 18 8.22 -5.78 -2.93
CA THR A 18 8.08 -5.38 -1.52
C THR A 18 9.26 -4.53 -1.09
N GLN A 19 9.03 -3.65 -0.14
CA GLN A 19 10.07 -2.81 0.47
C GLN A 19 10.89 -2.07 -0.58
N VAL A 20 10.20 -1.40 -1.49
CA VAL A 20 10.83 -0.66 -2.58
C VAL A 20 11.15 0.76 -2.13
N GLU A 21 12.39 1.17 -2.29
CA GLU A 21 12.79 2.54 -1.99
C GLU A 21 12.31 3.48 -3.09
N ILE A 22 11.60 4.52 -2.68
CA ILE A 22 11.15 5.60 -3.55
C ILE A 22 11.69 6.90 -2.99
N PRO A 23 11.68 8.02 -3.73
CA PRO A 23 12.50 9.20 -3.38
C PRO A 23 12.46 9.72 -1.95
N VAL A 24 11.43 9.52 -1.19
CA VAL A 24 11.34 10.06 0.17
C VAL A 24 10.92 9.04 1.22
N THR A 25 10.70 7.79 0.83
CA THR A 25 10.22 6.75 1.76
C THR A 25 10.42 5.36 1.15
N THR A 26 9.97 4.34 1.88
CA THR A 26 9.96 2.95 1.40
C THR A 26 8.52 2.49 1.26
N ALA A 27 8.14 1.99 0.09
CA ALA A 27 6.82 1.44 -0.15
C ALA A 27 6.75 0.00 0.36
N ASP A 28 5.69 -0.35 1.08
CA ASP A 28 5.50 -1.74 1.54
C ASP A 28 5.24 -2.67 0.35
N PHE A 29 4.42 -2.24 -0.61
CA PHE A 29 4.19 -2.94 -1.86
C PHE A 29 4.28 -1.96 -3.02
N TYR A 30 4.83 -2.43 -4.12
CA TYR A 30 4.96 -1.65 -5.35
C TYR A 30 4.46 -2.50 -6.52
N PHE A 31 3.51 -1.95 -7.28
CA PHE A 31 2.93 -2.63 -8.44
C PHE A 31 3.33 -1.86 -9.70
N PRO A 32 4.19 -2.45 -10.54
CA PRO A 32 4.70 -1.75 -11.74
C PRO A 32 3.67 -1.78 -12.87
N LEU A 33 2.63 -0.96 -12.75
CA LEU A 33 1.58 -0.84 -13.75
C LEU A 33 2.03 0.05 -14.91
N GLU A 34 1.56 -0.25 -16.12
CA GLU A 34 2.00 0.46 -17.32
C GLU A 34 1.74 1.96 -17.32
N SER A 35 0.55 2.38 -16.90
CA SER A 35 0.20 3.79 -16.92
C SER A 35 0.80 4.55 -15.73
N ARG A 36 0.57 4.07 -14.52
CA ARG A 36 1.08 4.70 -13.30
C ARG A 36 1.33 3.64 -12.25
N PRO A 37 2.55 3.56 -11.70
CA PRO A 37 2.83 2.58 -10.66
C PRO A 37 1.96 2.82 -9.43
N LEU A 38 1.54 1.74 -8.79
CA LEU A 38 0.77 1.80 -7.55
C LEU A 38 1.70 1.53 -6.37
N ILE A 39 1.72 2.46 -5.43
CA ILE A 39 2.46 2.33 -4.17
C ILE A 39 1.45 2.06 -3.07
N VAL A 40 1.70 1.03 -2.26
CA VAL A 40 0.82 0.65 -1.17
C VAL A 40 1.56 0.76 0.15
N PHE A 41 0.97 1.46 1.09
CA PHE A 41 1.44 1.53 2.46
C PHE A 41 0.46 0.77 3.36
N VAL A 42 0.99 -0.16 4.15
CA VAL A 42 0.18 -0.96 5.09
C VAL A 42 0.52 -0.51 6.50
N ASP A 43 -0.48 -0.03 7.22
CA ASP A 43 -0.28 0.51 8.56
C ASP A 43 -1.18 -0.17 9.58
N GLY A 44 -0.56 -0.83 10.56
CA GLY A 44 -1.26 -1.48 11.66
C GLY A 44 -1.35 -0.63 12.91
N ARG A 45 -0.96 0.64 12.84
CA ARG A 45 -1.00 1.53 13.98
C ARG A 45 -2.10 2.55 13.86
N VAL A 46 -2.67 2.91 15.00
CA VAL A 46 -3.58 4.04 15.07
C VAL A 46 -2.73 5.29 15.27
N HIS A 47 -2.63 6.10 14.23
CA HIS A 47 -1.88 7.36 14.33
C HIS A 47 -2.73 8.40 15.04
N LEU A 48 -2.37 8.69 16.28
CA LEU A 48 -3.08 9.67 17.08
C LEU A 48 -2.41 11.04 17.05
N GLU A 49 -1.23 11.14 16.46
CA GLU A 49 -0.49 12.38 16.39
C GLU A 49 -0.77 13.15 15.11
N THR A 50 -1.29 14.37 15.27
CA THR A 50 -1.63 15.25 14.15
C THR A 50 -0.44 15.54 13.25
N ALA A 51 0.75 15.73 13.84
CA ALA A 51 1.96 16.03 13.09
C ALA A 51 2.34 14.89 12.14
N GLN A 52 2.16 13.65 12.58
CA GLN A 52 2.43 12.46 11.75
C GLN A 52 1.46 12.38 10.57
N MET A 53 0.19 12.66 10.83
CA MET A 53 -0.83 12.66 9.79
C MET A 53 -0.55 13.70 8.72
N MET A 54 -0.11 14.90 9.12
CA MET A 54 0.24 15.96 8.18
C MET A 54 1.42 15.58 7.29
N LYS A 55 2.44 14.97 7.86
CA LYS A 55 3.59 14.49 7.10
C LYS A 55 3.19 13.43 6.07
N ASP A 56 2.30 12.52 6.47
CA ASP A 56 1.82 11.47 5.58
C ASP A 56 1.04 12.06 4.40
N GLU A 57 0.24 13.09 4.63
CA GLU A 57 -0.48 13.77 3.57
C GLU A 57 0.44 14.50 2.61
N GLU A 58 1.44 15.19 3.12
CA GLU A 58 2.45 15.86 2.30
C GLU A 58 3.19 14.86 1.43
N LEU A 59 3.57 13.73 2.00
CA LEU A 59 4.26 12.66 1.30
C LEU A 59 3.40 12.10 0.16
N ARG A 60 2.14 11.81 0.45
CA ARG A 60 1.21 11.30 -0.57
C ARG A 60 1.01 12.30 -1.71
N THR A 61 0.87 13.57 -1.37
CA THR A 61 0.71 14.62 -2.36
C THR A 61 1.94 14.69 -3.27
N LEU A 62 3.13 14.64 -2.68
CA LEU A 62 4.38 14.67 -3.43
C LEU A 62 4.48 13.48 -4.38
N LEU A 63 4.16 12.27 -3.90
CA LEU A 63 4.23 11.06 -4.72
C LEU A 63 3.24 11.10 -5.87
N ARG A 64 2.03 11.59 -5.64
CA ARG A 64 1.03 11.75 -6.70
C ARG A 64 1.50 12.73 -7.77
N LYS A 65 2.14 13.81 -7.36
CA LYS A 65 2.71 14.79 -8.31
C LYS A 65 3.82 14.18 -9.17
N ARG A 66 4.51 13.17 -8.66
CA ARG A 66 5.56 12.48 -9.41
C ARG A 66 5.03 11.34 -10.28
N GLY A 67 3.71 11.16 -10.34
CA GLY A 67 3.08 10.18 -11.21
C GLY A 67 2.74 8.85 -10.57
N TYR A 68 2.95 8.72 -9.27
CA TYR A 68 2.58 7.49 -8.56
C TYR A 68 1.13 7.51 -8.11
N ARG A 69 0.49 6.36 -8.12
CA ARG A 69 -0.79 6.16 -7.43
C ARG A 69 -0.46 5.69 -6.02
N VAL A 70 -1.16 6.23 -5.04
CA VAL A 70 -0.88 5.91 -3.63
C VAL A 70 -2.13 5.31 -3.00
N LEU A 71 -1.97 4.15 -2.38
CA LEU A 71 -3.03 3.47 -1.64
C LEU A 71 -2.53 3.22 -0.22
N GLU A 72 -3.31 3.64 0.76
CA GLU A 72 -3.00 3.42 2.15
C GLU A 72 -4.00 2.46 2.75
N LEU A 73 -3.49 1.39 3.36
CA LEU A 73 -4.30 0.34 3.97
C LEU A 73 -4.09 0.34 5.47
N ASN A 74 -5.17 0.44 6.22
CA ASN A 74 -5.12 0.46 7.68
C ASN A 74 -5.80 -0.77 8.26
N TYR A 75 -5.26 -1.30 9.35
CA TYR A 75 -5.88 -2.39 10.07
C TYR A 75 -5.58 -2.25 11.56
N THR A 76 -6.43 -2.83 12.41
CA THR A 76 -6.29 -2.73 13.86
C THR A 76 -5.80 -4.02 14.51
N GLY A 77 -5.74 -5.09 13.77
CA GLY A 77 -5.26 -6.37 14.23
C GLY A 77 -5.37 -7.37 13.09
N TYR A 78 -4.54 -8.39 13.11
CA TYR A 78 -4.57 -9.38 12.05
C TYR A 78 -5.83 -10.25 12.13
N SER A 79 -6.48 -10.44 10.98
CA SER A 79 -7.48 -11.49 10.80
C SER A 79 -7.44 -11.90 9.32
N ASP A 80 -7.81 -13.13 9.04
CA ASP A 80 -7.87 -13.61 7.66
C ASP A 80 -8.88 -12.81 6.85
N LYS A 81 -9.98 -12.44 7.47
CA LYS A 81 -11.01 -11.63 6.83
C LYS A 81 -10.48 -10.26 6.42
N ARG A 82 -9.77 -9.59 7.32
CA ARG A 82 -9.21 -8.27 7.03
C ARG A 82 -8.13 -8.36 5.98
N ARG A 83 -7.28 -9.38 6.04
CA ARG A 83 -6.28 -9.65 5.00
C ARG A 83 -6.93 -9.76 3.63
N ASP A 84 -8.01 -10.53 3.53
CA ASP A 84 -8.71 -10.73 2.27
C ASP A 84 -9.38 -9.44 1.78
N GLU A 85 -9.91 -8.63 2.69
CA GLU A 85 -10.46 -7.32 2.35
C GLU A 85 -9.39 -6.39 1.77
N LEU A 86 -8.22 -6.34 2.39
CA LEU A 86 -7.10 -5.54 1.92
C LEU A 86 -6.62 -6.03 0.55
N CYS A 87 -6.55 -7.33 0.37
CA CYS A 87 -6.18 -7.91 -0.92
C CYS A 87 -7.16 -7.49 -2.01
N ARG A 88 -8.45 -7.56 -1.75
CA ARG A 88 -9.48 -7.15 -2.70
C ARG A 88 -9.39 -5.67 -3.04
N GLU A 89 -9.08 -4.84 -2.05
CA GLU A 89 -8.91 -3.42 -2.27
C GLU A 89 -7.74 -3.15 -3.22
N ILE A 90 -6.61 -3.81 -3.01
CA ILE A 90 -5.46 -3.72 -3.91
C ILE A 90 -5.86 -4.18 -5.32
N MET A 91 -6.52 -5.33 -5.44
CA MET A 91 -6.92 -5.89 -6.73
C MET A 91 -7.83 -4.94 -7.51
N SER A 92 -8.72 -4.23 -6.81
CA SER A 92 -9.60 -3.27 -7.47
C SER A 92 -8.83 -2.09 -8.07
N HIS A 93 -7.70 -1.72 -7.48
CA HIS A 93 -6.86 -0.64 -8.00
C HIS A 93 -5.99 -1.06 -9.18
N ILE A 94 -5.69 -2.34 -9.32
CA ILE A 94 -4.88 -2.84 -10.43
C ILE A 94 -5.73 -3.43 -11.56
N GLY A 95 -7.05 -3.37 -11.45
CA GLY A 95 -7.95 -3.76 -12.53
C GLY A 95 -8.19 -5.25 -12.70
N LYS A 96 -8.01 -6.00 -11.64
CA LYS A 96 -8.29 -7.44 -11.68
C LYS A 96 -9.48 -7.85 -10.85
#